data_9afa6594cf63f1b5a0e62d7dc276f0f4
#
_entry.id   9afa6594cf63f1b5a0e62d7dc276f0f4
#
_cell.length_a   1.000
_cell.length_b   1.000
_cell.length_c   1.000
_cell.angle_alpha   90.00
_cell.angle_beta   90.00
_cell.angle_gamma   90.00
#
_symmetry.space_group_name_H-M   'P 1'
#
loop_
_entity.id
_entity.type
_entity.pdbx_description
1 polymer ?
#
loop_
_entity_poly.entity_id
_entity_poly.type
_entity_poly.pdbx_seq_one_letter_code
_entity_poly.pdbx_strand_id
1 'polypeptide(L)'
;MVSSDSEQQNNPLWSRTISRGAFTFIVLMGIVSMFSDMTHEGARSVLGEYLNLTGASAAAIGFVSGFGELCGYSLRLLSGFWADKTKHFWSLIIFGYTIQVLAIPALALVPDNGWIFACSLVVLERVGKAIKKPAKNTLVSFAADEIGTGKGFALQEFLDQLGAFLGPLLLFLVGLIIGTQDLFGTYRLGFLTLGIPALITIALTVLAWRFYPHPVNFDQPATPPENAHAPTDPPREPCAPNSTGDTPTSEALTNGTPTSALPSVSATAPSFRFNRAFALYMAAICLFAFGFADFTLITLHAAKTAAFPKSALALLYAGAMVVDAIAALIFGTWFDRIGLRALIISTLLTAPFSAFVFLSGNPWFISFGIVLWGLGMGAQESIMKAAVAKIMPKDRRATGFGIFETGFGIAWFLGSWLIGALYDVNIPAMVAVSIISQLASVGFYLLTLKNLPTLPPQ
;
A
#
# COMPACT_ATOMS: atom_id res chain seq x y z
N MET A 1 -35.06 -22.57 43.45
CA MET A 1 -35.40 -22.13 42.10
C MET A 1 -35.63 -20.63 42.14
N VAL A 2 -34.62 -19.84 41.92
CA VAL A 2 -34.71 -18.45 41.46
C VAL A 2 -33.37 -18.19 40.75
N SER A 3 -33.43 -18.12 39.46
CA SER A 3 -32.33 -17.73 38.57
C SER A 3 -32.08 -16.24 38.70
N SER A 4 -30.90 -15.82 39.07
CA SER A 4 -30.44 -14.45 38.97
C SER A 4 -29.66 -14.29 37.66
N ASP A 5 -30.36 -13.87 36.61
CA ASP A 5 -29.76 -13.35 35.37
C ASP A 5 -29.11 -12.00 35.71
N SER A 6 -27.78 -11.99 35.76
CA SER A 6 -27.01 -10.77 35.79
C SER A 6 -26.99 -10.18 34.35
N GLU A 7 -27.93 -9.31 34.04
CA GLU A 7 -27.87 -8.39 32.90
C GLU A 7 -26.63 -7.50 33.04
N GLN A 8 -25.58 -7.81 32.30
CA GLN A 8 -24.54 -6.84 32.01
C GLN A 8 -25.16 -5.75 31.12
N GLN A 9 -25.51 -4.63 31.73
CA GLN A 9 -25.91 -3.41 31.05
C GLN A 9 -24.73 -2.91 30.22
N ASN A 10 -24.67 -3.32 28.95
CA ASN A 10 -23.90 -2.64 27.92
C ASN A 10 -24.41 -1.21 27.77
N ASN A 11 -23.63 -0.24 28.21
CA ASN A 11 -23.98 1.17 28.14
C ASN A 11 -23.73 1.69 26.71
N PRO A 12 -24.76 1.82 25.85
CA PRO A 12 -24.56 2.03 24.39
C PRO A 12 -24.09 3.44 24.02
N LEU A 13 -24.00 4.35 24.98
CA LEU A 13 -23.64 5.76 24.71
C LEU A 13 -22.14 5.97 24.55
N TRP A 14 -21.31 5.26 25.30
CA TRP A 14 -19.84 5.38 25.23
C TRP A 14 -19.27 4.70 23.98
N SER A 15 -19.78 3.55 23.60
CA SER A 15 -19.37 2.86 22.38
C SER A 15 -19.69 3.67 21.11
N ARG A 16 -20.81 4.42 21.09
CA ARG A 16 -21.18 5.29 19.96
C ARG A 16 -20.27 6.53 19.82
N THR A 17 -19.76 7.06 20.93
CA THR A 17 -18.92 8.28 20.90
C THR A 17 -17.50 7.95 20.43
N ILE A 18 -16.92 6.86 20.92
CA ILE A 18 -15.58 6.39 20.52
C ILE A 18 -15.60 5.98 19.03
N SER A 19 -16.59 5.21 18.60
CA SER A 19 -16.73 4.82 17.19
C SER A 19 -16.89 6.01 16.23
N ARG A 20 -17.53 7.10 16.66
CA ARG A 20 -17.62 8.34 15.86
C ARG A 20 -16.26 9.03 15.73
N GLY A 21 -15.45 9.09 16.78
CA GLY A 21 -14.11 9.66 16.75
C GLY A 21 -13.19 8.88 15.81
N ALA A 22 -13.18 7.56 15.92
CA ALA A 22 -12.41 6.66 15.07
C ALA A 22 -12.84 6.77 13.60
N PHE A 23 -14.13 6.81 13.33
CA PHE A 23 -14.65 7.01 11.96
C PHE A 23 -14.21 8.35 11.38
N THR A 24 -14.33 9.46 12.15
CA THR A 24 -13.92 10.80 11.70
C THR A 24 -12.42 10.84 11.43
N PHE A 25 -11.61 10.18 12.26
CA PHE A 25 -10.17 10.07 12.04
C PHE A 25 -9.84 9.33 10.73
N ILE A 26 -10.49 8.20 10.44
CA ILE A 26 -10.30 7.44 9.21
C ILE A 26 -10.70 8.25 7.99
N VAL A 27 -11.85 8.95 8.02
CA VAL A 27 -12.30 9.84 6.95
C VAL A 27 -11.28 10.96 6.73
N LEU A 28 -10.79 11.60 7.80
CA LEU A 28 -9.81 12.68 7.70
C LEU A 28 -8.49 12.17 7.08
N MET A 29 -7.97 11.02 7.53
CA MET A 29 -6.78 10.41 6.97
C MET A 29 -6.99 9.94 5.52
N GLY A 30 -8.20 9.50 5.18
CA GLY A 30 -8.59 9.19 3.82
C GLY A 30 -8.60 10.42 2.91
N ILE A 31 -9.14 11.55 3.38
CA ILE A 31 -9.11 12.81 2.63
C ILE A 31 -7.67 13.31 2.44
N VAL A 32 -6.82 13.20 3.46
CA VAL A 32 -5.37 13.48 3.34
C VAL A 32 -4.74 12.65 2.23
N SER A 33 -5.03 11.34 2.21
CA SER A 33 -4.53 10.45 1.18
C SER A 33 -5.09 10.77 -0.20
N MET A 34 -6.38 11.09 -0.30
CA MET A 34 -7.03 11.50 -1.55
C MET A 34 -6.29 12.67 -2.21
N PHE A 35 -6.02 13.75 -1.46
CA PHE A 35 -5.28 14.88 -2.01
C PHE A 35 -3.80 14.56 -2.31
N SER A 36 -3.17 13.70 -1.52
CA SER A 36 -1.83 13.20 -1.80
C SER A 36 -1.78 12.39 -3.09
N ASP A 37 -2.74 11.49 -3.29
CA ASP A 37 -2.78 10.63 -4.47
C ASP A 37 -3.26 11.44 -5.70
N MET A 38 -4.13 12.44 -5.53
CA MET A 38 -4.43 13.42 -6.56
C MET A 38 -3.15 14.12 -7.08
N THR A 39 -2.24 14.48 -6.18
CA THR A 39 -0.96 15.10 -6.56
C THR A 39 -0.05 14.11 -7.28
N HIS A 40 0.12 12.91 -6.72
CA HIS A 40 1.00 11.87 -7.22
C HIS A 40 0.55 11.30 -8.57
N GLU A 41 -0.69 10.81 -8.64
CA GLU A 41 -1.22 10.15 -9.84
C GLU A 41 -1.53 11.17 -10.94
N GLY A 42 -1.84 12.42 -10.56
CA GLY A 42 -1.91 13.52 -11.50
C GLY A 42 -0.57 13.70 -12.25
N ALA A 43 0.53 13.82 -11.53
CA ALA A 43 1.86 13.94 -12.15
C ALA A 43 2.22 12.70 -12.97
N ARG A 44 1.97 11.49 -12.45
CA ARG A 44 2.28 10.22 -13.11
C ARG A 44 1.60 10.09 -14.47
N SER A 45 0.41 10.66 -14.64
CA SER A 45 -0.39 10.58 -15.86
C SER A 45 0.29 11.23 -17.09
N VAL A 46 1.20 12.19 -16.89
CA VAL A 46 1.92 12.91 -17.95
C VAL A 46 3.43 12.80 -17.83
N LEU A 47 3.93 12.11 -16.81
CA LEU A 47 5.35 12.08 -16.44
C LEU A 47 6.23 11.53 -17.57
N GLY A 48 5.77 10.52 -18.32
CA GLY A 48 6.54 9.92 -19.40
C GLY A 48 6.85 10.91 -20.51
N GLU A 49 5.84 11.65 -20.97
CA GLU A 49 6.04 12.68 -21.98
C GLU A 49 6.83 13.89 -21.43
N TYR A 50 6.56 14.30 -20.19
CA TYR A 50 7.31 15.39 -19.56
C TYR A 50 8.81 15.06 -19.45
N LEU A 51 9.19 13.88 -19.00
CA LEU A 51 10.58 13.43 -18.91
C LEU A 51 11.23 13.37 -20.30
N ASN A 52 10.49 12.91 -21.33
CA ASN A 52 10.97 12.92 -22.71
C ASN A 52 11.24 14.35 -23.21
N LEU A 53 10.36 15.31 -22.91
CA LEU A 53 10.56 16.74 -23.25
C LEU A 53 11.77 17.37 -22.53
N THR A 54 12.14 16.87 -21.35
CA THR A 54 13.36 17.29 -20.64
C THR A 54 14.63 16.59 -21.12
N GLY A 55 14.53 15.70 -22.13
CA GLY A 55 15.66 15.02 -22.75
C GLY A 55 15.96 13.62 -22.21
N ALA A 56 15.08 13.00 -21.40
CA ALA A 56 15.24 11.64 -20.93
C ALA A 56 14.93 10.64 -22.06
N SER A 57 15.78 9.60 -22.20
CA SER A 57 15.50 8.44 -23.05
C SER A 57 14.45 7.53 -22.40
N ALA A 58 13.82 6.62 -23.17
CA ALA A 58 12.89 5.65 -22.61
C ALA A 58 13.60 4.70 -21.62
N ALA A 59 14.88 4.39 -21.84
CA ALA A 59 15.71 3.65 -20.89
C ALA A 59 15.84 4.40 -19.56
N ALA A 60 16.08 5.72 -19.56
CA ALA A 60 16.16 6.53 -18.36
C ALA A 60 14.80 6.62 -17.65
N ILE A 61 13.71 6.78 -18.40
CA ILE A 61 12.34 6.79 -17.87
C ILE A 61 12.02 5.46 -17.19
N GLY A 62 12.28 4.33 -17.86
CA GLY A 62 12.07 3.00 -17.30
C GLY A 62 12.93 2.73 -16.05
N PHE A 63 14.20 3.18 -16.07
CA PHE A 63 15.08 3.10 -14.91
C PHE A 63 14.52 3.86 -13.71
N VAL A 64 14.12 5.12 -13.89
CA VAL A 64 13.63 5.98 -12.80
C VAL A 64 12.30 5.51 -12.26
N SER A 65 11.37 5.10 -13.12
CA SER A 65 10.10 4.52 -12.70
C SER A 65 10.30 3.27 -11.87
N GLY A 66 11.12 2.33 -12.35
CA GLY A 66 11.40 1.09 -11.63
C GLY A 66 12.23 1.30 -10.37
N PHE A 67 13.27 2.16 -10.40
CA PHE A 67 14.08 2.48 -9.24
C PHE A 67 13.28 3.18 -8.15
N GLY A 68 12.37 4.06 -8.55
CA GLY A 68 11.43 4.69 -7.61
C GLY A 68 10.57 3.66 -6.88
N GLU A 69 10.03 2.67 -7.59
CA GLU A 69 9.26 1.58 -6.95
C GLU A 69 10.15 0.73 -6.04
N LEU A 70 11.36 0.37 -6.47
CA LEU A 70 12.32 -0.36 -5.64
C LEU A 70 12.63 0.39 -4.34
N CYS A 71 12.92 1.69 -4.43
CA CYS A 71 13.10 2.56 -3.26
C CYS A 71 11.84 2.57 -2.39
N GLY A 72 10.66 2.69 -3.02
CA GLY A 72 9.37 2.67 -2.37
C GLY A 72 9.15 1.42 -1.52
N TYR A 73 9.47 0.24 -2.05
CA TYR A 73 9.32 -1.03 -1.33
C TYR A 73 10.40 -1.26 -0.28
N SER A 74 11.67 -1.02 -0.62
CA SER A 74 12.80 -1.28 0.29
C SER A 74 12.80 -0.35 1.50
N LEU A 75 12.54 0.94 1.29
CA LEU A 75 12.54 1.92 2.38
C LEU A 75 11.35 1.76 3.32
N ARG A 76 10.24 1.14 2.89
CA ARG A 76 9.11 0.82 3.79
C ARG A 76 9.49 -0.11 4.91
N LEU A 77 10.36 -1.08 4.67
CA LEU A 77 10.87 -1.96 5.73
C LEU A 77 11.65 -1.16 6.79
N LEU A 78 12.54 -0.27 6.34
CA LEU A 78 13.35 0.56 7.23
C LEU A 78 12.49 1.56 8.01
N SER A 79 11.57 2.25 7.32
CA SER A 79 10.69 3.24 7.94
C SER A 79 9.69 2.60 8.90
N GLY A 80 9.19 1.39 8.59
CA GLY A 80 8.35 0.61 9.47
C GLY A 80 9.07 0.22 10.75
N PHE A 81 10.27 -0.34 10.64
CA PHE A 81 11.12 -0.66 11.79
C PHE A 81 11.41 0.58 12.66
N TRP A 82 11.70 1.71 12.01
CA TRP A 82 11.95 2.98 12.72
C TRP A 82 10.69 3.51 13.39
N ALA A 83 9.55 3.44 12.74
CA ALA A 83 8.26 3.83 13.31
C ALA A 83 7.94 2.99 14.56
N ASP A 84 8.13 1.67 14.50
CA ASP A 84 7.88 0.77 15.62
C ASP A 84 8.82 1.01 16.81
N LYS A 85 10.09 1.30 16.51
CA LYS A 85 11.10 1.56 17.55
C LYS A 85 10.91 2.91 18.24
N THR A 86 10.60 3.96 17.47
CA THR A 86 10.55 5.34 18.00
C THR A 86 9.16 5.75 18.47
N LYS A 87 8.09 5.10 17.95
CA LYS A 87 6.68 5.47 18.15
C LYS A 87 6.33 6.91 17.72
N HIS A 88 7.23 7.59 16.99
CA HIS A 88 7.01 8.95 16.48
C HIS A 88 6.27 8.94 15.14
N PHE A 89 5.09 8.31 15.09
CA PHE A 89 4.31 8.13 13.87
C PHE A 89 4.01 9.44 13.15
N TRP A 90 3.55 10.47 13.89
CA TRP A 90 3.18 11.75 13.29
C TRP A 90 4.36 12.48 12.63
N SER A 91 5.55 12.43 13.23
CA SER A 91 6.75 13.04 12.64
C SER A 91 7.09 12.40 11.29
N LEU A 92 7.03 11.05 11.21
CA LEU A 92 7.27 10.33 9.98
C LEU A 92 6.19 10.61 8.91
N ILE A 93 4.93 10.73 9.33
CA ILE A 93 3.81 11.03 8.45
C ILE A 93 3.94 12.44 7.86
N ILE A 94 4.14 13.46 8.71
CA ILE A 94 4.25 14.86 8.27
C ILE A 94 5.48 15.02 7.37
N PHE A 95 6.65 14.51 7.77
CA PHE A 95 7.87 14.59 7.00
C PHE A 95 7.73 13.86 5.65
N GLY A 96 7.20 12.63 5.65
CA GLY A 96 7.02 11.84 4.44
C GLY A 96 6.02 12.47 3.47
N TYR A 97 4.87 12.99 3.95
CA TYR A 97 3.93 13.72 3.11
C TYR A 97 4.56 15.00 2.55
N THR A 98 5.25 15.79 3.37
CA THR A 98 5.88 17.04 2.93
C THR A 98 6.85 16.78 1.78
N ILE A 99 7.75 15.82 1.92
CA ILE A 99 8.68 15.44 0.84
C ILE A 99 7.92 14.98 -0.40
N GLN A 100 6.98 14.03 -0.22
CA GLN A 100 6.26 13.44 -1.34
C GLN A 100 5.52 14.48 -2.15
N VAL A 101 4.66 15.30 -1.51
CA VAL A 101 3.75 16.17 -2.26
C VAL A 101 4.43 17.44 -2.77
N LEU A 102 5.53 17.92 -2.14
CA LEU A 102 6.27 19.10 -2.63
C LEU A 102 7.23 18.76 -3.78
N ALA A 103 7.68 17.52 -3.91
CA ALA A 103 8.52 17.10 -5.03
C ALA A 103 7.79 17.26 -6.38
N ILE A 104 6.47 17.15 -6.42
CA ILE A 104 5.67 17.24 -7.65
C ILE A 104 5.59 18.69 -8.19
N PRO A 105 5.14 19.70 -7.46
CA PRO A 105 5.17 21.07 -7.96
C PRO A 105 6.59 21.56 -8.22
N ALA A 106 7.62 21.01 -7.56
CA ALA A 106 9.02 21.32 -7.86
C ALA A 106 9.43 20.88 -9.28
N LEU A 107 8.74 19.92 -9.91
CA LEU A 107 8.95 19.59 -11.33
C LEU A 107 8.74 20.79 -12.25
N ALA A 108 7.90 21.75 -11.88
CA ALA A 108 7.72 22.97 -12.64
C ALA A 108 8.99 23.86 -12.73
N LEU A 109 9.94 23.67 -11.81
CA LEU A 109 11.20 24.41 -11.75
C LEU A 109 12.34 23.77 -12.55
N VAL A 110 12.09 22.60 -13.15
CA VAL A 110 13.10 21.88 -13.94
C VAL A 110 13.45 22.69 -15.19
N PRO A 111 14.75 22.96 -15.45
CA PRO A 111 15.18 23.67 -16.66
C PRO A 111 14.98 22.78 -17.90
N ASP A 112 15.01 23.41 -19.09
CA ASP A 112 15.06 22.69 -20.34
C ASP A 112 16.30 21.78 -20.37
N ASN A 113 16.15 20.54 -20.82
CA ASN A 113 17.16 19.47 -20.72
C ASN A 113 17.59 19.05 -19.30
N GLY A 114 16.79 19.42 -18.28
CA GLY A 114 17.06 19.08 -16.87
C GLY A 114 16.56 17.70 -16.43
N TRP A 115 16.57 16.71 -17.30
CA TRP A 115 16.00 15.36 -17.02
C TRP A 115 16.55 14.69 -15.75
N ILE A 116 17.85 14.88 -15.44
CA ILE A 116 18.46 14.31 -14.22
C ILE A 116 17.80 14.89 -12.97
N PHE A 117 17.57 16.22 -12.98
CA PHE A 117 16.92 16.90 -11.87
C PHE A 117 15.44 16.48 -11.75
N ALA A 118 14.70 16.35 -12.88
CA ALA A 118 13.36 15.82 -12.89
C ALA A 118 13.30 14.38 -12.32
N CYS A 119 14.20 13.51 -12.76
CA CYS A 119 14.33 12.15 -12.27
C CYS A 119 14.61 12.10 -10.76
N SER A 120 15.48 12.97 -10.27
CA SER A 120 15.78 13.06 -8.83
C SER A 120 14.56 13.46 -8.00
N LEU A 121 13.73 14.38 -8.50
CA LEU A 121 12.47 14.76 -7.84
C LEU A 121 11.45 13.61 -7.81
N VAL A 122 11.37 12.82 -8.90
CA VAL A 122 10.51 11.62 -8.95
C VAL A 122 10.96 10.58 -7.92
N VAL A 123 12.26 10.33 -7.81
CA VAL A 123 12.78 9.41 -6.77
C VAL A 123 12.52 9.96 -5.37
N LEU A 124 12.72 11.25 -5.16
CA LEU A 124 12.46 11.92 -3.88
C LEU A 124 10.98 11.80 -3.45
N GLU A 125 10.07 11.93 -4.39
CA GLU A 125 8.64 11.68 -4.19
C GLU A 125 8.39 10.26 -3.66
N ARG A 126 8.99 9.23 -4.29
CA ARG A 126 8.86 7.83 -3.87
C ARG A 126 9.44 7.56 -2.49
N VAL A 127 10.56 8.20 -2.16
CA VAL A 127 11.16 8.16 -0.80
C VAL A 127 10.18 8.72 0.23
N GLY A 128 9.58 9.87 -0.03
CA GLY A 128 8.55 10.46 0.85
C GLY A 128 7.37 9.51 1.08
N LYS A 129 6.85 8.88 0.00
CA LYS A 129 5.78 7.88 0.05
C LYS A 129 6.16 6.67 0.90
N ALA A 130 7.40 6.20 0.79
CA ALA A 130 7.91 5.06 1.56
C ALA A 130 8.03 5.37 3.06
N ILE A 131 8.45 6.58 3.42
CA ILE A 131 8.61 7.00 4.82
C ILE A 131 7.26 7.05 5.54
N LYS A 132 6.23 7.65 4.92
CA LYS A 132 4.93 7.87 5.56
C LYS A 132 4.07 6.61 5.67
N LYS A 133 4.14 5.70 4.67
CA LYS A 133 3.12 4.65 4.47
C LYS A 133 2.98 3.68 5.65
N PRO A 134 4.07 3.13 6.25
CA PRO A 134 3.94 2.26 7.40
C PRO A 134 3.35 2.96 8.62
N ALA A 135 3.84 4.17 8.94
CA ALA A 135 3.35 4.95 10.07
C ALA A 135 1.86 5.32 9.92
N LYS A 136 1.43 5.75 8.70
CA LYS A 136 0.02 6.02 8.39
C LYS A 136 -0.84 4.79 8.61
N ASN A 137 -0.44 3.65 8.03
CA ASN A 137 -1.21 2.41 8.13
C ASN A 137 -1.35 1.93 9.58
N THR A 138 -0.32 2.10 10.40
CA THR A 138 -0.38 1.78 11.83
C THR A 138 -1.40 2.66 12.56
N LEU A 139 -1.40 3.98 12.34
CA LEU A 139 -2.38 4.86 12.99
C LEU A 139 -3.82 4.59 12.52
N VAL A 140 -3.99 4.31 11.21
CA VAL A 140 -5.31 3.95 10.66
C VAL A 140 -5.79 2.63 11.23
N SER A 141 -4.90 1.63 11.46
CA SER A 141 -5.31 0.34 12.00
C SER A 141 -5.91 0.45 13.40
N PHE A 142 -5.33 1.28 14.28
CA PHE A 142 -5.88 1.49 15.64
C PHE A 142 -7.32 2.02 15.59
N ALA A 143 -7.63 2.95 14.70
CA ALA A 143 -8.99 3.45 14.53
C ALA A 143 -9.91 2.46 13.80
N ALA A 144 -9.35 1.68 12.87
CA ALA A 144 -10.11 0.71 12.09
C ALA A 144 -10.60 -0.48 12.93
N ASP A 145 -9.89 -0.85 14.00
CA ASP A 145 -10.29 -1.92 14.89
C ASP A 145 -11.59 -1.58 15.64
N GLU A 146 -11.85 -0.29 15.93
CA GLU A 146 -13.09 0.21 16.54
C GLU A 146 -14.34 0.11 15.64
N ILE A 147 -14.19 0.33 14.34
CA ILE A 147 -15.33 0.41 13.39
C ILE A 147 -15.47 -0.83 12.50
N GLY A 148 -14.52 -1.76 12.63
CA GLY A 148 -14.34 -2.92 11.77
C GLY A 148 -13.24 -2.69 10.74
N THR A 149 -12.15 -3.42 10.91
CA THR A 149 -10.88 -3.27 10.16
C THR A 149 -11.11 -3.26 8.64
N GLY A 150 -11.94 -4.18 8.13
CA GLY A 150 -12.25 -4.25 6.70
C GLY A 150 -12.95 -3.00 6.16
N LYS A 151 -13.90 -2.43 6.90
CA LYS A 151 -14.63 -1.22 6.50
C LYS A 151 -13.73 0.01 6.53
N GLY A 152 -12.87 0.12 7.54
CA GLY A 152 -11.93 1.23 7.69
C GLY A 152 -10.95 1.30 6.52
N PHE A 153 -10.32 0.18 6.17
CA PHE A 153 -9.39 0.12 5.04
C PHE A 153 -10.09 0.24 3.68
N ALA A 154 -11.31 -0.30 3.51
CA ALA A 154 -12.07 -0.12 2.28
C ALA A 154 -12.44 1.34 2.03
N LEU A 155 -12.83 2.10 3.06
CA LEU A 155 -13.09 3.53 2.94
C LEU A 155 -11.81 4.31 2.59
N GLN A 156 -10.67 3.93 3.18
CA GLN A 156 -9.37 4.51 2.86
C GLN A 156 -9.02 4.29 1.38
N GLU A 157 -9.14 3.06 0.90
CA GLU A 157 -8.86 2.69 -0.48
C GLU A 157 -9.77 3.41 -1.47
N PHE A 158 -11.06 3.52 -1.16
CA PHE A 158 -12.00 4.27 -1.99
C PHE A 158 -11.58 5.74 -2.15
N LEU A 159 -11.14 6.39 -1.07
CA LEU A 159 -10.69 7.79 -1.12
C LEU A 159 -9.33 7.92 -1.86
N ASP A 160 -8.43 6.96 -1.69
CA ASP A 160 -7.16 6.89 -2.42
C ASP A 160 -7.43 6.79 -3.95
N GLN A 161 -8.34 5.91 -4.38
CA GLN A 161 -8.74 5.76 -5.79
C GLN A 161 -9.46 6.98 -6.35
N LEU A 162 -10.28 7.67 -5.53
CA LEU A 162 -10.89 8.93 -5.94
C LEU A 162 -9.84 10.00 -6.23
N GLY A 163 -8.79 10.08 -5.41
CA GLY A 163 -7.64 10.96 -5.64
C GLY A 163 -6.89 10.60 -6.93
N ALA A 164 -6.66 9.30 -7.15
CA ALA A 164 -5.99 8.78 -8.34
C ALA A 164 -6.74 9.11 -9.65
N PHE A 165 -8.06 9.23 -9.59
CA PHE A 165 -8.88 9.68 -10.72
C PHE A 165 -8.87 11.21 -10.87
N LEU A 166 -9.06 11.96 -9.77
CA LEU A 166 -9.20 13.43 -9.81
C LEU A 166 -7.92 14.15 -10.22
N GLY A 167 -6.72 13.59 -9.89
CA GLY A 167 -5.44 14.19 -10.25
C GLY A 167 -5.24 14.32 -11.76
N PRO A 168 -5.28 13.23 -12.52
CA PRO A 168 -5.20 13.26 -13.97
C PRO A 168 -6.32 14.10 -14.61
N LEU A 169 -7.54 14.05 -14.07
CA LEU A 169 -8.65 14.87 -14.55
C LEU A 169 -8.34 16.37 -14.39
N LEU A 170 -7.74 16.78 -13.27
CA LEU A 170 -7.30 18.17 -13.07
C LEU A 170 -6.28 18.59 -14.13
N LEU A 171 -5.27 17.76 -14.43
CA LEU A 171 -4.28 18.06 -15.46
C LEU A 171 -4.89 18.11 -16.87
N PHE A 172 -5.86 17.25 -17.16
CA PHE A 172 -6.60 17.32 -18.41
C PHE A 172 -7.34 18.66 -18.55
N LEU A 173 -8.02 19.12 -17.51
CA LEU A 173 -8.71 20.41 -17.50
C LEU A 173 -7.73 21.59 -17.67
N VAL A 174 -6.57 21.55 -17.02
CA VAL A 174 -5.51 22.53 -17.20
C VAL A 174 -5.05 22.56 -18.67
N GLY A 175 -4.82 21.39 -19.29
CA GLY A 175 -4.45 21.27 -20.70
C GLY A 175 -5.53 21.80 -21.66
N LEU A 176 -6.82 21.64 -21.33
CA LEU A 176 -7.92 22.21 -22.12
C LEU A 176 -7.99 23.73 -22.07
N ILE A 177 -7.76 24.32 -20.88
CA ILE A 177 -7.89 25.78 -20.66
C ILE A 177 -6.72 26.53 -21.26
N ILE A 178 -5.50 26.01 -21.11
CA ILE A 178 -4.26 26.70 -21.48
C ILE A 178 -3.91 26.42 -22.95
N GLY A 179 -4.33 25.27 -23.47
CA GLY A 179 -3.93 24.78 -24.78
C GLY A 179 -2.58 24.05 -24.76
N THR A 180 -2.17 23.53 -25.90
CA THR A 180 -0.97 22.69 -26.04
C THR A 180 0.09 23.28 -26.98
N GLN A 181 0.02 24.58 -27.26
CA GLN A 181 0.98 25.26 -28.17
C GLN A 181 2.39 25.24 -27.54
N ASP A 182 2.49 25.55 -26.24
CA ASP A 182 3.69 25.30 -25.44
C ASP A 182 3.41 24.16 -24.46
N LEU A 183 3.71 22.94 -24.88
CA LEU A 183 3.44 21.74 -24.10
C LEU A 183 4.26 21.70 -22.82
N PHE A 184 5.52 22.12 -22.85
CA PHE A 184 6.40 22.11 -21.69
C PHE A 184 5.91 23.12 -20.63
N GLY A 185 5.54 24.33 -21.06
CA GLY A 185 4.90 25.33 -20.19
C GLY A 185 3.56 24.86 -19.64
N THR A 186 2.75 24.15 -20.45
CA THR A 186 1.48 23.57 -20.00
C THR A 186 1.69 22.53 -18.88
N TYR A 187 2.68 21.64 -19.00
CA TYR A 187 2.99 20.67 -17.94
C TYR A 187 3.55 21.35 -16.69
N ARG A 188 4.43 22.35 -16.84
CA ARG A 188 4.92 23.16 -15.71
C ARG A 188 3.76 23.77 -14.92
N LEU A 189 2.82 24.40 -15.62
CA LEU A 189 1.66 24.99 -14.96
C LEU A 189 0.75 23.91 -14.36
N GLY A 190 0.62 22.76 -15.01
CA GLY A 190 -0.07 21.59 -14.45
C GLY A 190 0.54 21.14 -13.12
N PHE A 191 1.87 21.01 -13.04
CA PHE A 191 2.55 20.67 -11.79
C PHE A 191 2.39 21.73 -10.71
N LEU A 192 2.42 23.02 -11.07
CA LEU A 192 2.11 24.10 -10.13
C LEU A 192 0.67 24.02 -9.62
N THR A 193 -0.28 23.68 -10.50
CA THR A 193 -1.70 23.50 -10.10
C THR A 193 -1.85 22.34 -9.13
N LEU A 194 -1.09 21.24 -9.30
CA LEU A 194 -1.01 20.15 -8.33
C LEU A 194 -0.40 20.58 -6.98
N GLY A 195 0.24 21.73 -6.93
CA GLY A 195 0.66 22.37 -5.68
C GLY A 195 -0.52 22.70 -4.75
N ILE A 196 -1.73 22.94 -5.29
CA ILE A 196 -2.92 23.21 -4.49
C ILE A 196 -3.29 21.99 -3.63
N PRO A 197 -3.58 20.79 -4.21
CA PRO A 197 -3.82 19.58 -3.42
C PRO A 197 -2.63 19.19 -2.55
N ALA A 198 -1.38 19.47 -2.98
CA ALA A 198 -0.19 19.23 -2.17
C ALA A 198 -0.22 20.05 -0.86
N LEU A 199 -0.50 21.33 -0.93
CA LEU A 199 -0.62 22.20 0.25
C LEU A 199 -1.81 21.80 1.14
N ILE A 200 -2.93 21.42 0.54
CA ILE A 200 -4.10 20.90 1.28
C ILE A 200 -3.70 19.63 2.04
N THR A 201 -2.95 18.70 1.41
CA THR A 201 -2.45 17.49 2.06
C THR A 201 -1.64 17.81 3.31
N ILE A 202 -0.69 18.75 3.21
CA ILE A 202 0.16 19.16 4.35
C ILE A 202 -0.70 19.78 5.44
N ALA A 203 -1.58 20.73 5.08
CA ALA A 203 -2.46 21.41 6.02
C ALA A 203 -3.38 20.44 6.77
N LEU A 204 -4.03 19.50 6.05
CA LEU A 204 -4.90 18.51 6.64
C LEU A 204 -4.12 17.49 7.48
N THR A 205 -2.88 17.14 7.11
CA THR A 205 -2.03 16.25 7.92
C THR A 205 -1.68 16.91 9.25
N VAL A 206 -1.30 18.20 9.25
CA VAL A 206 -1.02 18.96 10.47
C VAL A 206 -2.28 19.11 11.32
N LEU A 207 -3.43 19.35 10.67
CA LEU A 207 -4.73 19.42 11.33
C LEU A 207 -5.10 18.07 11.99
N ALA A 208 -4.90 16.95 11.28
CA ALA A 208 -5.12 15.62 11.81
C ALA A 208 -4.24 15.34 13.04
N TRP A 209 -2.97 15.71 12.98
CA TRP A 209 -2.08 15.66 14.14
C TRP A 209 -2.57 16.49 15.31
N ARG A 210 -3.08 17.70 15.03
CA ARG A 210 -3.57 18.64 16.07
C ARG A 210 -4.82 18.12 16.77
N PHE A 211 -5.73 17.48 16.05
CA PHE A 211 -6.97 16.94 16.61
C PHE A 211 -6.80 15.56 17.23
N TYR A 212 -5.90 14.74 16.68
CA TYR A 212 -5.67 13.37 17.10
C TYR A 212 -4.17 13.12 17.41
N PRO A 213 -3.60 13.77 18.45
CA PRO A 213 -2.18 13.63 18.76
C PRO A 213 -1.81 12.19 19.20
N HIS A 214 -2.76 11.46 19.80
CA HIS A 214 -2.57 10.11 20.34
C HIS A 214 -3.62 9.12 19.83
N PRO A 215 -3.63 8.76 18.52
CA PRO A 215 -4.62 7.83 17.97
C PRO A 215 -4.50 6.40 18.53
N VAL A 216 -3.38 6.08 19.17
CA VAL A 216 -3.17 4.81 19.91
C VAL A 216 -4.23 4.60 21.00
N ASN A 217 -4.86 5.67 21.51
CA ASN A 217 -5.91 5.59 22.52
C ASN A 217 -7.22 4.95 21.98
N PHE A 218 -7.39 4.83 20.67
CA PHE A 218 -8.51 4.08 20.10
C PHE A 218 -8.41 2.56 20.38
N ASP A 219 -7.19 2.04 20.62
CA ASP A 219 -6.95 0.61 20.89
C ASP A 219 -7.00 0.25 22.38
N GLN A 220 -7.23 1.23 23.27
CA GLN A 220 -7.32 0.97 24.72
C GLN A 220 -8.76 0.59 25.09
N PRO A 221 -9.00 -0.57 25.75
CA PRO A 221 -10.30 -0.86 26.31
C PRO A 221 -10.68 0.27 27.25
N ALA A 222 -11.92 0.76 27.12
CA ALA A 222 -12.46 1.82 27.97
C ALA A 222 -12.20 1.43 29.43
N THR A 223 -11.25 2.09 30.09
CA THR A 223 -11.06 1.95 31.52
C THR A 223 -12.37 2.37 32.20
N PRO A 224 -12.96 1.53 33.03
CA PRO A 224 -14.14 1.94 33.81
C PRO A 224 -13.83 3.24 34.53
N PRO A 225 -14.75 4.19 34.65
CA PRO A 225 -14.51 5.44 35.37
C PRO A 225 -14.06 5.10 36.78
N GLU A 226 -12.92 5.67 37.23
CA GLU A 226 -12.26 5.49 38.49
C GLU A 226 -13.14 5.84 39.73
N ASN A 227 -14.40 6.24 39.50
CA ASN A 227 -15.42 6.59 40.48
C ASN A 227 -16.56 5.57 40.60
N ALA A 228 -16.43 4.36 40.10
CA ALA A 228 -17.29 3.28 40.55
C ALA A 228 -16.90 2.95 41.99
N HIS A 229 -17.59 3.56 42.96
CA HIS A 229 -17.48 3.23 44.34
C HIS A 229 -17.43 1.71 44.50
N ALA A 230 -16.31 1.20 45.02
CA ALA A 230 -16.25 -0.19 45.44
C ALA A 230 -17.43 -0.39 46.43
N PRO A 231 -18.20 -1.48 46.27
CA PRO A 231 -19.21 -1.80 47.26
C PRO A 231 -18.46 -1.91 48.58
N THR A 232 -18.82 -1.04 49.53
CA THR A 232 -18.37 -1.16 50.93
C THR A 232 -18.91 -2.48 51.43
N ASP A 233 -18.02 -3.47 51.57
CA ASP A 233 -18.33 -4.70 52.29
C ASP A 233 -18.84 -4.35 53.67
N PRO A 234 -19.97 -4.94 54.14
CA PRO A 234 -20.44 -4.76 55.49
C PRO A 234 -19.39 -5.31 56.48
N PRO A 235 -19.25 -4.72 57.70
CA PRO A 235 -18.24 -5.11 58.66
C PRO A 235 -18.39 -6.60 59.00
N ARG A 236 -17.33 -7.39 58.78
CA ARG A 236 -17.25 -8.78 59.27
C ARG A 236 -17.16 -8.73 60.80
N GLU A 237 -18.14 -9.30 61.48
CA GLU A 237 -18.09 -9.57 62.89
C GLU A 237 -16.89 -10.51 63.23
N PRO A 238 -16.21 -10.30 64.39
CA PRO A 238 -15.09 -11.13 64.77
C PRO A 238 -15.59 -12.48 65.34
N CYS A 239 -15.28 -13.57 64.68
CA CYS A 239 -15.47 -14.90 65.18
C CYS A 239 -14.46 -15.16 66.34
N ALA A 240 -14.99 -15.58 67.51
CA ALA A 240 -14.27 -15.98 68.69
C ALA A 240 -13.37 -17.23 68.52
N PRO A 241 -12.30 -17.38 69.30
CA PRO A 241 -11.33 -18.48 69.14
C PRO A 241 -11.83 -19.76 69.82
N ASN A 242 -11.81 -20.88 69.12
CA ASN A 242 -11.89 -22.21 69.73
C ASN A 242 -10.51 -22.87 69.85
N SER A 243 -10.11 -23.09 71.02
CA SER A 243 -8.93 -23.81 71.52
C SER A 243 -9.03 -25.32 71.27
N THR A 244 -7.93 -25.95 70.95
CA THR A 244 -7.34 -27.22 71.36
C THR A 244 -6.33 -27.62 70.27
N GLY A 245 -5.07 -27.63 70.48
CA GLY A 245 -4.27 -28.55 71.31
C GLY A 245 -3.60 -29.52 70.39
N ASP A 246 -2.32 -29.31 70.09
CA ASP A 246 -1.20 -30.24 70.21
C ASP A 246 0.03 -29.83 69.41
N THR A 247 1.09 -29.54 70.11
CA THR A 247 2.50 -29.47 69.70
C THR A 247 3.15 -30.85 69.98
N PRO A 248 4.39 -31.17 69.57
CA PRO A 248 5.40 -30.49 68.76
C PRO A 248 6.12 -31.45 67.78
N THR A 249 6.90 -30.92 66.86
CA THR A 249 8.34 -31.26 66.76
C THR A 249 9.06 -30.41 65.70
N SER A 250 10.21 -29.96 66.15
CA SER A 250 11.23 -29.22 65.46
C SER A 250 11.88 -30.03 64.35
N GLU A 251 12.23 -29.37 63.25
CA GLU A 251 13.57 -29.51 62.62
C GLU A 251 13.85 -28.47 61.54
N ALA A 252 14.95 -27.80 61.79
CA ALA A 252 16.00 -27.35 60.85
C ALA A 252 15.70 -26.38 59.70
N LEU A 253 16.22 -25.18 59.89
CA LEU A 253 16.66 -24.20 58.93
C LEU A 253 17.42 -24.77 57.74
N THR A 254 17.02 -24.43 56.52
CA THR A 254 17.98 -24.11 55.48
C THR A 254 17.43 -22.98 54.57
N ASN A 255 18.18 -21.88 54.53
CA ASN A 255 18.01 -20.76 53.65
C ASN A 255 18.11 -21.20 52.19
N GLY A 256 17.09 -20.99 51.41
CA GLY A 256 17.11 -21.15 49.97
C GLY A 256 16.33 -20.02 49.33
N THR A 257 17.04 -18.99 48.89
CA THR A 257 16.53 -17.91 48.05
C THR A 257 16.02 -18.50 46.75
N PRO A 258 14.80 -18.28 46.31
CA PRO A 258 14.39 -18.67 44.95
C PRO A 258 14.95 -17.67 43.95
N THR A 259 16.08 -18.02 43.37
CA THR A 259 16.56 -17.40 42.14
C THR A 259 15.58 -17.78 41.03
N SER A 260 14.72 -16.85 40.64
CA SER A 260 13.90 -16.97 39.45
C SER A 260 14.84 -17.01 38.24
N ALA A 261 15.19 -18.21 37.81
CA ALA A 261 15.82 -18.45 36.55
C ALA A 261 14.87 -18.01 35.43
N LEU A 262 15.14 -16.85 34.81
CA LEU A 262 14.58 -16.48 33.54
C LEU A 262 14.89 -17.62 32.54
N PRO A 263 13.89 -18.12 31.81
CA PRO A 263 14.17 -19.10 30.77
C PRO A 263 15.08 -18.44 29.75
N SER A 264 16.31 -18.98 29.65
CA SER A 264 17.24 -18.65 28.59
C SER A 264 16.58 -18.97 27.25
N VAL A 265 16.04 -17.93 26.59
CA VAL A 265 15.64 -18.03 25.19
C VAL A 265 16.92 -18.25 24.39
N SER A 266 17.22 -19.53 24.18
CA SER A 266 18.21 -19.95 23.20
C SER A 266 17.72 -19.47 21.85
N ALA A 267 18.26 -18.34 21.40
CA ALA A 267 18.03 -17.80 20.05
C ALA A 267 18.80 -18.66 19.05
N THR A 268 18.38 -19.90 18.86
CA THR A 268 18.62 -20.61 17.63
C THR A 268 17.73 -19.93 16.58
N ALA A 269 18.33 -19.08 15.76
CA ALA A 269 17.68 -18.51 14.60
C ALA A 269 17.07 -19.68 13.81
N PRO A 270 15.73 -19.79 13.68
CA PRO A 270 15.13 -20.90 13.00
C PRO A 270 15.57 -20.85 11.55
N SER A 271 16.22 -21.91 11.07
CA SER A 271 16.61 -22.06 9.67
C SER A 271 15.33 -21.84 8.81
N PHE A 272 15.32 -20.75 8.05
CA PHE A 272 14.21 -20.41 7.17
C PHE A 272 14.15 -21.43 6.04
N ARG A 273 13.40 -22.51 6.24
CA ARG A 273 13.07 -23.43 5.14
C ARG A 273 11.95 -22.76 4.33
N PHE A 274 12.29 -22.24 3.16
CA PHE A 274 11.31 -21.76 2.19
C PHE A 274 10.28 -22.86 1.90
N ASN A 275 9.01 -22.57 2.17
CA ASN A 275 7.92 -23.41 1.67
C ASN A 275 7.98 -23.36 0.13
N ARG A 276 8.07 -24.52 -0.52
CA ARG A 276 8.16 -24.64 -1.98
C ARG A 276 7.04 -23.88 -2.70
N ALA A 277 5.83 -23.90 -2.14
CA ALA A 277 4.71 -23.14 -2.70
C ALA A 277 4.95 -21.63 -2.66
N PHE A 278 5.53 -21.10 -1.57
CA PHE A 278 5.88 -19.69 -1.48
C PHE A 278 6.99 -19.28 -2.46
N ALA A 279 8.03 -20.12 -2.60
CA ALA A 279 9.11 -19.86 -3.56
C ALA A 279 8.60 -19.83 -5.01
N LEU A 280 7.72 -20.76 -5.40
CA LEU A 280 7.09 -20.80 -6.72
C LEU A 280 6.18 -19.59 -6.94
N TYR A 281 5.43 -19.21 -5.92
CA TYR A 281 4.59 -18.02 -5.96
C TYR A 281 5.42 -16.74 -6.14
N MET A 282 6.55 -16.62 -5.42
CA MET A 282 7.47 -15.51 -5.58
C MET A 282 8.07 -15.45 -6.98
N ALA A 283 8.48 -16.59 -7.55
CA ALA A 283 8.96 -16.65 -8.93
C ALA A 283 7.87 -16.20 -9.93
N ALA A 284 6.62 -16.62 -9.73
CA ALA A 284 5.50 -16.21 -10.58
C ALA A 284 5.29 -14.70 -10.54
N ILE A 285 5.22 -14.11 -9.34
CA ILE A 285 5.02 -12.67 -9.15
C ILE A 285 6.18 -11.84 -9.68
N CYS A 286 7.41 -12.28 -9.44
CA CYS A 286 8.60 -11.60 -9.96
C CYS A 286 8.61 -11.59 -11.50
N LEU A 287 8.25 -12.70 -12.15
CA LEU A 287 8.13 -12.76 -13.62
C LEU A 287 7.00 -11.88 -14.14
N PHE A 288 5.87 -11.84 -13.44
CA PHE A 288 4.78 -10.94 -13.78
C PHE A 288 5.23 -9.48 -13.70
N ALA A 289 5.80 -9.06 -12.56
CA ALA A 289 6.28 -7.71 -12.31
C ALA A 289 7.36 -7.29 -13.33
N PHE A 290 8.26 -8.22 -13.68
CA PHE A 290 9.30 -8.00 -14.67
C PHE A 290 8.75 -7.72 -16.08
N GLY A 291 7.66 -8.39 -16.47
CA GLY A 291 7.04 -8.22 -17.79
C GLY A 291 6.00 -7.08 -17.87
N PHE A 292 5.66 -6.46 -16.74
CA PHE A 292 4.59 -5.47 -16.70
C PHE A 292 5.15 -4.05 -16.89
N ALA A 293 4.85 -3.42 -18.04
CA ALA A 293 5.34 -2.08 -18.34
C ALA A 293 4.68 -1.01 -17.46
N ASP A 294 5.47 -0.07 -16.94
CA ASP A 294 4.96 1.07 -16.19
C ASP A 294 4.15 2.01 -17.09
N PHE A 295 3.11 2.65 -16.54
CA PHE A 295 2.24 3.56 -17.30
C PHE A 295 3.00 4.77 -17.86
N THR A 296 4.08 5.16 -17.24
CA THR A 296 4.97 6.23 -17.72
C THR A 296 5.50 5.96 -19.13
N LEU A 297 5.79 4.68 -19.45
CA LEU A 297 6.21 4.29 -20.79
C LEU A 297 5.02 4.27 -21.79
N ILE A 298 3.82 3.94 -21.31
CA ILE A 298 2.59 3.99 -22.12
C ILE A 298 2.28 5.43 -22.53
N THR A 299 2.38 6.40 -21.58
CA THR A 299 2.16 7.82 -21.90
C THR A 299 3.21 8.36 -22.86
N LEU A 300 4.47 7.96 -22.70
CA LEU A 300 5.54 8.28 -23.65
C LEU A 300 5.20 7.76 -25.06
N HIS A 301 4.77 6.52 -25.19
CA HIS A 301 4.43 5.92 -26.48
C HIS A 301 3.21 6.58 -27.12
N ALA A 302 2.16 6.82 -26.35
CA ALA A 302 0.95 7.49 -26.83
C ALA A 302 1.25 8.92 -27.31
N ALA A 303 2.19 9.61 -26.67
CA ALA A 303 2.66 10.93 -27.08
C ALA A 303 3.50 10.88 -28.37
N LYS A 304 4.46 9.92 -28.47
CA LYS A 304 5.34 9.77 -29.65
C LYS A 304 4.59 9.36 -30.91
N THR A 305 3.56 8.52 -30.76
CA THR A 305 2.74 8.06 -31.91
C THR A 305 1.72 9.11 -32.35
N ALA A 306 1.54 10.20 -31.58
CA ALA A 306 0.52 11.22 -31.81
C ALA A 306 -0.90 10.64 -32.01
N ALA A 307 -1.15 9.46 -31.41
CA ALA A 307 -2.44 8.77 -31.51
C ALA A 307 -3.56 9.54 -30.78
N PHE A 308 -3.19 10.34 -29.81
CA PHE A 308 -4.12 11.16 -29.03
C PHE A 308 -3.66 12.61 -28.96
N PRO A 309 -4.59 13.58 -28.81
CA PRO A 309 -4.22 14.93 -28.41
C PRO A 309 -3.41 14.90 -27.12
N LYS A 310 -2.35 15.66 -27.02
CA LYS A 310 -1.45 15.63 -25.86
C LYS A 310 -2.15 15.98 -24.54
N SER A 311 -3.20 16.82 -24.59
CA SER A 311 -4.08 17.07 -23.44
C SER A 311 -4.84 15.83 -22.97
N ALA A 312 -5.12 14.87 -23.84
CA ALA A 312 -5.87 13.67 -23.49
C ALA A 312 -5.01 12.59 -22.80
N LEU A 313 -3.69 12.71 -22.74
CA LEU A 313 -2.81 11.72 -22.09
C LEU A 313 -3.17 11.51 -20.61
N ALA A 314 -3.45 12.59 -19.89
CA ALA A 314 -3.89 12.51 -18.51
C ALA A 314 -5.26 11.81 -18.36
N LEU A 315 -6.16 12.02 -19.33
CA LEU A 315 -7.48 11.37 -19.32
C LEU A 315 -7.38 9.86 -19.58
N LEU A 316 -6.41 9.41 -20.39
CA LEU A 316 -6.15 7.98 -20.59
C LEU A 316 -5.76 7.31 -19.27
N TYR A 317 -4.92 7.98 -18.48
CA TYR A 317 -4.55 7.47 -17.15
C TYR A 317 -5.74 7.48 -16.19
N ALA A 318 -6.53 8.55 -16.16
CA ALA A 318 -7.76 8.59 -15.36
C ALA A 318 -8.69 7.42 -15.69
N GLY A 319 -8.86 7.12 -16.99
CA GLY A 319 -9.64 5.97 -17.45
C GLY A 319 -9.03 4.63 -16.98
N ALA A 320 -7.71 4.49 -17.03
CA ALA A 320 -7.02 3.30 -16.54
C ALA A 320 -7.26 3.09 -15.03
N MET A 321 -7.25 4.16 -14.21
CA MET A 321 -7.52 4.08 -12.77
C MET A 321 -8.96 3.69 -12.44
N VAL A 322 -9.93 4.12 -13.24
CA VAL A 322 -11.32 3.65 -13.10
C VAL A 322 -11.42 2.15 -13.39
N VAL A 323 -10.77 1.68 -14.44
CA VAL A 323 -10.72 0.24 -14.79
C VAL A 323 -10.02 -0.55 -13.68
N ASP A 324 -8.91 -0.04 -13.15
CA ASP A 324 -8.15 -0.59 -12.03
C ASP A 324 -9.03 -0.78 -10.78
N ALA A 325 -9.74 0.26 -10.35
CA ALA A 325 -10.64 0.22 -9.20
C ALA A 325 -11.75 -0.84 -9.36
N ILE A 326 -12.38 -0.90 -10.55
CA ILE A 326 -13.41 -1.91 -10.86
C ILE A 326 -12.81 -3.31 -10.88
N ALA A 327 -11.64 -3.47 -11.49
CA ALA A 327 -10.91 -4.74 -11.56
C ALA A 327 -10.53 -5.26 -10.16
N ALA A 328 -10.03 -4.38 -9.28
CA ALA A 328 -9.68 -4.73 -7.91
C ALA A 328 -10.88 -5.34 -7.15
N LEU A 329 -12.08 -4.78 -7.31
CA LEU A 329 -13.30 -5.31 -6.70
C LEU A 329 -13.70 -6.67 -7.28
N ILE A 330 -13.68 -6.79 -8.62
CA ILE A 330 -14.06 -8.04 -9.31
C ILE A 330 -13.08 -9.16 -8.95
N PHE A 331 -11.79 -8.92 -9.15
CA PHE A 331 -10.77 -9.94 -8.94
C PHE A 331 -10.54 -10.25 -7.45
N GLY A 332 -10.75 -9.28 -6.55
CA GLY A 332 -10.77 -9.53 -5.11
C GLY A 332 -11.86 -10.52 -4.71
N THR A 333 -13.10 -10.33 -5.20
CA THR A 333 -14.21 -11.26 -4.95
C THR A 333 -14.00 -12.62 -5.62
N TRP A 334 -13.36 -12.66 -6.79
CA TRP A 334 -13.01 -13.92 -7.45
C TRP A 334 -11.94 -14.69 -6.68
N PHE A 335 -10.95 -13.98 -6.13
CA PHE A 335 -9.93 -14.62 -5.30
C PHE A 335 -10.52 -15.29 -4.06
N ASP A 336 -11.53 -14.70 -3.44
CA ASP A 336 -12.21 -15.31 -2.30
C ASP A 336 -12.91 -16.63 -2.69
N ARG A 337 -13.43 -16.72 -3.93
CA ARG A 337 -14.14 -17.91 -4.43
C ARG A 337 -13.23 -18.98 -5.05
N ILE A 338 -12.29 -18.56 -5.89
CA ILE A 338 -11.47 -19.48 -6.71
C ILE A 338 -9.97 -19.46 -6.36
N GLY A 339 -9.56 -18.63 -5.38
CA GLY A 339 -8.18 -18.55 -4.90
C GLY A 339 -7.20 -18.06 -5.98
N LEU A 340 -6.01 -18.64 -6.00
CA LEU A 340 -4.94 -18.30 -6.96
C LEU A 340 -5.31 -18.46 -8.44
N ARG A 341 -6.38 -19.20 -8.77
CA ARG A 341 -6.88 -19.29 -10.15
C ARG A 341 -7.30 -17.91 -10.69
N ALA A 342 -7.74 -17.00 -9.81
CA ALA A 342 -8.08 -15.64 -10.21
C ALA A 342 -6.86 -14.89 -10.78
N LEU A 343 -5.65 -15.07 -10.20
CA LEU A 343 -4.40 -14.50 -10.74
C LEU A 343 -4.03 -15.08 -12.11
N ILE A 344 -4.23 -16.38 -12.31
CA ILE A 344 -3.97 -17.01 -13.61
C ILE A 344 -4.87 -16.42 -14.68
N ILE A 345 -6.17 -16.30 -14.40
CA ILE A 345 -7.15 -15.74 -15.33
C ILE A 345 -6.82 -14.28 -15.64
N SER A 346 -6.56 -13.46 -14.61
CA SER A 346 -6.22 -12.05 -14.81
C SER A 346 -4.94 -11.89 -15.62
N THR A 347 -3.88 -12.65 -15.32
CA THR A 347 -2.61 -12.59 -16.06
C THR A 347 -2.78 -13.00 -17.53
N LEU A 348 -3.51 -14.08 -17.80
CA LEU A 348 -3.79 -14.51 -19.19
C LEU A 348 -4.60 -13.46 -19.97
N LEU A 349 -5.58 -12.84 -19.32
CA LEU A 349 -6.40 -11.80 -19.92
C LEU A 349 -5.57 -10.55 -20.24
N THR A 350 -4.65 -10.19 -19.36
CA THR A 350 -3.90 -8.92 -19.45
C THR A 350 -2.56 -9.05 -20.17
N ALA A 351 -1.97 -10.25 -20.29
CA ALA A 351 -0.68 -10.47 -20.93
C ALA A 351 -0.52 -9.80 -22.31
N PRO A 352 -1.54 -9.74 -23.20
CA PRO A 352 -1.38 -9.12 -24.51
C PRO A 352 -1.44 -7.58 -24.49
N PHE A 353 -1.63 -6.92 -23.32
CA PHE A 353 -1.77 -5.46 -23.27
C PHE A 353 -0.65 -4.72 -23.99
N SER A 354 0.60 -5.19 -23.84
CA SER A 354 1.78 -4.56 -24.43
C SER A 354 1.77 -4.61 -25.96
N ALA A 355 1.23 -5.67 -26.57
CA ALA A 355 1.06 -5.75 -28.01
C ALA A 355 0.05 -4.71 -28.52
N PHE A 356 -1.09 -4.57 -27.85
CA PHE A 356 -2.11 -3.59 -28.21
C PHE A 356 -1.62 -2.16 -28.05
N VAL A 357 -0.87 -1.87 -26.97
CA VAL A 357 -0.35 -0.53 -26.73
C VAL A 357 0.78 -0.17 -27.70
N PHE A 358 1.80 -1.04 -27.86
CA PHE A 358 3.07 -0.64 -28.45
C PHE A 358 3.28 -1.04 -29.91
N LEU A 359 2.49 -2.00 -30.46
CA LEU A 359 2.64 -2.41 -31.87
C LEU A 359 1.71 -1.66 -32.84
N SER A 360 0.78 -0.86 -32.31
CA SER A 360 -0.19 -0.14 -33.14
C SER A 360 -0.18 1.35 -32.84
N GLY A 361 -0.23 2.18 -33.87
CA GLY A 361 -0.50 3.62 -33.73
C GLY A 361 -2.00 3.97 -33.71
N ASN A 362 -2.89 2.98 -33.72
CA ASN A 362 -4.33 3.22 -33.73
C ASN A 362 -4.85 3.52 -32.32
N PRO A 363 -5.54 4.66 -32.11
CA PRO A 363 -6.07 5.04 -30.79
C PRO A 363 -6.94 3.98 -30.11
N TRP A 364 -7.74 3.23 -30.89
CA TRP A 364 -8.63 2.20 -30.33
C TRP A 364 -7.87 1.00 -29.77
N PHE A 365 -6.80 0.56 -30.45
CA PHE A 365 -5.95 -0.52 -29.97
C PHE A 365 -5.18 -0.08 -28.71
N ILE A 366 -4.63 1.13 -28.71
CA ILE A 366 -3.93 1.68 -27.53
C ILE A 366 -4.90 1.79 -26.37
N SER A 367 -6.11 2.33 -26.55
CA SER A 367 -7.13 2.41 -25.49
C SER A 367 -7.51 1.04 -24.95
N PHE A 368 -7.69 0.04 -25.82
CA PHE A 368 -7.97 -1.32 -25.42
C PHE A 368 -6.82 -1.92 -24.60
N GLY A 369 -5.59 -1.72 -25.03
CA GLY A 369 -4.40 -2.13 -24.28
C GLY A 369 -4.30 -1.46 -22.91
N ILE A 370 -4.68 -0.17 -22.79
CA ILE A 370 -4.75 0.56 -21.52
C ILE A 370 -5.83 -0.04 -20.59
N VAL A 371 -6.97 -0.43 -21.13
CA VAL A 371 -8.01 -1.15 -20.34
C VAL A 371 -7.45 -2.48 -19.83
N LEU A 372 -6.77 -3.26 -20.66
CA LEU A 372 -6.12 -4.51 -20.21
C LEU A 372 -5.05 -4.24 -19.14
N TRP A 373 -4.27 -3.17 -19.29
CA TRP A 373 -3.29 -2.76 -18.29
C TRP A 373 -3.95 -2.43 -16.95
N GLY A 374 -5.03 -1.63 -16.95
CA GLY A 374 -5.79 -1.31 -15.73
C GLY A 374 -6.39 -2.55 -15.06
N LEU A 375 -6.94 -3.50 -15.85
CA LEU A 375 -7.40 -4.79 -15.32
C LEU A 375 -6.28 -5.56 -14.63
N GLY A 376 -5.06 -5.53 -15.19
CA GLY A 376 -3.87 -6.18 -14.61
C GLY A 376 -3.46 -5.54 -13.29
N MET A 377 -3.43 -4.22 -13.21
CA MET A 377 -3.09 -3.48 -11.99
C MET A 377 -4.07 -3.80 -10.85
N GLY A 378 -5.37 -3.67 -11.09
CA GLY A 378 -6.38 -3.91 -10.05
C GLY A 378 -6.40 -5.35 -9.56
N ALA A 379 -6.19 -6.32 -10.45
CA ALA A 379 -6.05 -7.71 -10.04
C ALA A 379 -4.82 -7.92 -9.15
N GLN A 380 -3.69 -7.28 -9.46
CA GLN A 380 -2.49 -7.40 -8.66
C GLN A 380 -2.64 -6.78 -7.28
N GLU A 381 -3.07 -5.54 -7.20
CA GLU A 381 -3.18 -4.80 -5.95
C GLU A 381 -4.10 -5.50 -4.95
N SER A 382 -5.20 -6.07 -5.44
CA SER A 382 -6.18 -6.77 -4.60
C SER A 382 -5.74 -8.18 -4.18
N ILE A 383 -5.12 -8.95 -5.08
CA ILE A 383 -4.91 -10.39 -4.86
C ILE A 383 -3.53 -10.73 -4.30
N MET A 384 -2.45 -10.02 -4.72
CA MET A 384 -1.09 -10.47 -4.41
C MET A 384 -0.82 -10.56 -2.91
N LYS A 385 -1.22 -9.55 -2.13
CA LYS A 385 -1.06 -9.56 -0.68
C LYS A 385 -1.93 -10.62 0.00
N ALA A 386 -3.16 -10.81 -0.48
CA ALA A 386 -4.06 -11.83 0.02
C ALA A 386 -3.51 -13.25 -0.20
N ALA A 387 -2.85 -13.48 -1.34
CA ALA A 387 -2.22 -14.77 -1.63
C ALA A 387 -1.01 -15.04 -0.71
N VAL A 388 -0.14 -14.04 -0.46
CA VAL A 388 0.94 -14.16 0.53
C VAL A 388 0.38 -14.55 1.91
N ALA A 389 -0.69 -13.88 2.35
CA ALA A 389 -1.34 -14.16 3.63
C ALA A 389 -1.94 -15.57 3.72
N LYS A 390 -2.38 -16.16 2.59
CA LYS A 390 -2.88 -17.55 2.52
C LYS A 390 -1.76 -18.60 2.49
N ILE A 391 -0.64 -18.30 1.81
CA ILE A 391 0.46 -19.26 1.61
C ILE A 391 1.38 -19.31 2.84
N MET A 392 1.55 -18.19 3.55
CA MET A 392 2.45 -18.09 4.68
C MET A 392 1.75 -18.42 6.01
N PRO A 393 2.42 -19.19 6.90
CA PRO A 393 1.95 -19.42 8.28
C PRO A 393 1.81 -18.09 9.03
N LYS A 394 0.86 -18.02 9.98
CA LYS A 394 0.53 -16.80 10.72
C LYS A 394 1.73 -16.19 11.46
N ASP A 395 2.59 -17.03 12.04
CA ASP A 395 3.81 -16.66 12.78
C ASP A 395 4.92 -16.06 11.90
N ARG A 396 4.86 -16.25 10.56
CA ARG A 396 5.88 -15.82 9.60
C ARG A 396 5.36 -14.89 8.50
N ARG A 397 4.12 -14.42 8.62
CA ARG A 397 3.52 -13.55 7.61
C ARG A 397 4.27 -12.25 7.39
N ALA A 398 4.76 -11.60 8.45
CA ALA A 398 5.52 -10.37 8.35
C ALA A 398 6.81 -10.56 7.51
N THR A 399 7.56 -11.65 7.78
CA THR A 399 8.74 -12.01 6.98
C THR A 399 8.35 -12.31 5.52
N GLY A 400 7.24 -13.04 5.32
CA GLY A 400 6.71 -13.34 3.98
C GLY A 400 6.37 -12.08 3.18
N PHE A 401 5.71 -11.11 3.80
CA PHE A 401 5.43 -9.81 3.16
C PHE A 401 6.71 -9.03 2.85
N GLY A 402 7.70 -9.02 3.75
CA GLY A 402 8.98 -8.35 3.51
C GLY A 402 9.73 -8.92 2.30
N ILE A 403 9.81 -10.25 2.20
CA ILE A 403 10.43 -10.94 1.06
C ILE A 403 9.63 -10.66 -0.23
N PHE A 404 8.30 -10.69 -0.14
CA PHE A 404 7.41 -10.39 -1.25
C PHE A 404 7.63 -8.97 -1.78
N GLU A 405 7.55 -7.95 -0.92
CA GLU A 405 7.70 -6.55 -1.34
C GLU A 405 9.09 -6.29 -1.93
N THR A 406 10.15 -6.83 -1.31
CA THR A 406 11.52 -6.66 -1.81
C THR A 406 11.73 -7.36 -3.15
N GLY A 407 11.31 -8.63 -3.28
CA GLY A 407 11.45 -9.40 -4.52
C GLY A 407 10.65 -8.80 -5.66
N PHE A 408 9.40 -8.38 -5.38
CA PHE A 408 8.55 -7.68 -6.33
C PHE A 408 9.18 -6.37 -6.80
N GLY A 409 9.68 -5.53 -5.87
CA GLY A 409 10.31 -4.26 -6.19
C GLY A 409 11.57 -4.42 -7.05
N ILE A 410 12.41 -5.42 -6.76
CA ILE A 410 13.61 -5.73 -7.58
C ILE A 410 13.18 -6.17 -8.99
N ALA A 411 12.21 -7.07 -9.10
CA ALA A 411 11.74 -7.57 -10.39
C ALA A 411 11.09 -6.45 -11.23
N TRP A 412 10.28 -5.60 -10.59
CA TRP A 412 9.67 -4.43 -11.23
C TRP A 412 10.73 -3.46 -11.73
N PHE A 413 11.76 -3.16 -10.94
CA PHE A 413 12.88 -2.30 -11.34
C PHE A 413 13.62 -2.85 -12.56
N LEU A 414 14.06 -4.10 -12.49
CA LEU A 414 14.81 -4.72 -13.59
C LEU A 414 13.97 -4.82 -14.87
N GLY A 415 12.69 -5.16 -14.72
CA GLY A 415 11.75 -5.23 -15.83
C GLY A 415 11.50 -3.87 -16.47
N SER A 416 11.18 -2.84 -15.69
CA SER A 416 10.92 -1.48 -16.17
C SER A 416 12.14 -0.91 -16.89
N TRP A 417 13.35 -1.13 -16.34
CA TRP A 417 14.59 -0.70 -16.99
C TRP A 417 14.83 -1.42 -18.32
N LEU A 418 14.71 -2.76 -18.35
CA LEU A 418 14.89 -3.54 -19.55
C LEU A 418 13.86 -3.18 -20.64
N ILE A 419 12.58 -3.06 -20.24
CA ILE A 419 11.47 -2.68 -21.14
C ILE A 419 11.72 -1.29 -21.70
N GLY A 420 12.16 -0.32 -20.87
CA GLY A 420 12.53 1.02 -21.33
C GLY A 420 13.72 1.03 -22.30
N ALA A 421 14.77 0.25 -22.00
CA ALA A 421 15.93 0.11 -22.87
C ALA A 421 15.58 -0.54 -24.22
N LEU A 422 14.76 -1.61 -24.19
CA LEU A 422 14.28 -2.26 -25.40
C LEU A 422 13.34 -1.38 -26.21
N TYR A 423 12.59 -0.50 -25.58
CA TYR A 423 11.72 0.45 -26.28
C TYR A 423 12.53 1.36 -27.20
N ASP A 424 13.71 1.83 -26.77
CA ASP A 424 14.57 2.68 -27.60
C ASP A 424 15.26 1.93 -28.74
N VAL A 425 15.41 0.58 -28.63
CA VAL A 425 16.15 -0.24 -29.61
C VAL A 425 15.22 -1.05 -30.51
N ASN A 426 14.24 -1.75 -29.93
CA ASN A 426 13.39 -2.69 -30.66
C ASN A 426 12.05 -2.93 -29.92
N ILE A 427 11.01 -2.21 -30.33
CA ILE A 427 9.67 -2.32 -29.72
C ILE A 427 9.09 -3.75 -29.81
N PRO A 428 9.14 -4.47 -30.96
CA PRO A 428 8.70 -5.87 -31.02
C PRO A 428 9.39 -6.79 -30.01
N ALA A 429 10.72 -6.65 -29.81
CA ALA A 429 11.45 -7.43 -28.82
C ALA A 429 10.99 -7.09 -27.40
N MET A 430 10.77 -5.82 -27.09
CA MET A 430 10.20 -5.37 -25.83
C MET A 430 8.84 -6.00 -25.54
N VAL A 431 7.93 -5.98 -26.53
CA VAL A 431 6.60 -6.60 -26.42
C VAL A 431 6.70 -8.11 -26.20
N ALA A 432 7.60 -8.77 -26.94
CA ALA A 432 7.83 -10.21 -26.75
C ALA A 432 8.32 -10.53 -25.33
N VAL A 433 9.27 -9.77 -24.80
CA VAL A 433 9.74 -9.93 -23.39
C VAL A 433 8.60 -9.73 -22.41
N SER A 434 7.78 -8.69 -22.58
CA SER A 434 6.62 -8.42 -21.71
C SER A 434 5.65 -9.60 -21.69
N ILE A 435 5.22 -10.08 -22.87
CA ILE A 435 4.25 -11.17 -22.98
C ILE A 435 4.83 -12.49 -22.49
N ILE A 436 6.05 -12.85 -22.88
CA ILE A 436 6.69 -14.11 -22.49
C ILE A 436 6.87 -14.18 -20.98
N SER A 437 7.31 -13.10 -20.33
CA SER A 437 7.48 -13.04 -18.88
C SER A 437 6.14 -13.24 -18.14
N GLN A 438 5.07 -12.60 -18.62
CA GLN A 438 3.74 -12.75 -18.03
C GLN A 438 3.18 -14.17 -18.25
N LEU A 439 3.33 -14.74 -19.44
CA LEU A 439 2.90 -16.12 -19.71
C LEU A 439 3.74 -17.14 -18.91
N ALA A 440 5.04 -16.91 -18.74
CA ALA A 440 5.88 -17.74 -17.90
C ALA A 440 5.42 -17.71 -16.43
N SER A 441 4.98 -16.54 -15.93
CA SER A 441 4.42 -16.41 -14.59
C SER A 441 3.21 -17.32 -14.37
N VAL A 442 2.36 -17.49 -15.38
CA VAL A 442 1.21 -18.40 -15.34
C VAL A 442 1.65 -19.86 -15.08
N GLY A 443 2.73 -20.30 -15.72
CA GLY A 443 3.32 -21.62 -15.47
C GLY A 443 3.71 -21.81 -13.99
N PHE A 444 4.34 -20.80 -13.40
CA PHE A 444 4.72 -20.83 -11.98
C PHE A 444 3.50 -20.72 -11.04
N TYR A 445 2.44 -19.99 -11.39
CA TYR A 445 1.18 -20.00 -10.63
C TYR A 445 0.54 -21.39 -10.65
N LEU A 446 0.52 -22.08 -11.80
CA LEU A 446 0.02 -23.45 -11.91
C LEU A 446 0.85 -24.43 -11.05
N LEU A 447 2.17 -24.28 -11.04
CA LEU A 447 3.04 -25.07 -10.18
C LEU A 447 2.80 -24.76 -8.69
N THR A 448 2.53 -23.51 -8.34
CA THR A 448 2.17 -23.10 -6.97
C THR A 448 0.89 -23.80 -6.53
N LEU A 449 -0.16 -23.81 -7.37
CA LEU A 449 -1.43 -24.49 -7.08
C LEU A 449 -1.25 -25.98 -6.79
N LYS A 450 -0.36 -26.66 -7.53
CA LYS A 450 -0.07 -28.09 -7.33
C LYS A 450 0.67 -28.37 -6.02
N ASN A 451 1.37 -27.38 -5.46
CA ASN A 451 2.18 -27.51 -4.24
C ASN A 451 1.52 -26.87 -3.00
N LEU A 452 0.33 -26.28 -3.15
CA LEU A 452 -0.45 -25.85 -1.99
C LEU A 452 -0.98 -27.08 -1.24
N PRO A 453 -0.87 -27.13 0.10
CA PRO A 453 -1.54 -28.17 0.86
C PRO A 453 -3.03 -28.10 0.58
N THR A 454 -3.63 -29.23 0.25
CA THR A 454 -5.07 -29.37 0.11
C THR A 454 -5.71 -29.09 1.47
N LEU A 455 -6.29 -27.90 1.62
CA LEU A 455 -7.11 -27.62 2.79
C LEU A 455 -8.34 -28.53 2.73
N PRO A 456 -8.72 -29.17 3.85
CA PRO A 456 -9.99 -29.88 3.89
C PRO A 456 -11.13 -28.93 3.55
N PRO A 457 -12.18 -29.37 2.87
CA PRO A 457 -13.35 -28.55 2.56
C PRO A 457 -13.94 -27.99 3.86
N GLN A 458 -14.11 -26.67 3.92
CA GLN A 458 -14.82 -25.99 5.00
C GLN A 458 -16.31 -26.16 4.84
#